data_668f69304db97486a9eb3321f406af44
#
_entry.id   668f69304db97486a9eb3321f406af44
#
_cell.length_a   1.000
_cell.length_b   1.000
_cell.length_c   1.000
_cell.angle_alpha   90.00
_cell.angle_beta   90.00
_cell.angle_gamma   90.00
#
_symmetry.space_group_name_H-M   'P 1'
#
loop_
_entity.id
_entity.type
_entity.pdbx_description
1 polymer ?
#
loop_
_entity_poly.entity_id
_entity_poly.type
_entity_poly.pdbx_seq_one_letter_code
_entity_poly.pdbx_strand_id
1 'polypeptide(L)'
;IIKSNLNLSKKTKLVVVPTTAGSGAEVTSNAVIYINKIKYSVESEKLIPDNFFLIAEYVKGLKKSIKSSSGFDAISQSIESLMSLKSTKESIVFAKKSLNFSLTNYLNFYKNPTNLNTSAMCIAANLSGKAINISKTIAPHAVSYPFSVYYNLSHGHAVSLNLEKFLLFNFLNQDKSLASF
;
A
#
# COMPACT_ATOMS: atom_id res chain seq x y z
N ILE A 1 -3.64 18.13 5.24
CA ILE A 1 -2.33 17.45 5.45
C ILE A 1 -1.32 18.51 5.77
N ILE A 2 -0.81 18.51 7.00
CA ILE A 2 0.25 19.43 7.40
C ILE A 2 1.58 18.75 7.04
N LYS A 3 2.28 19.31 6.05
CA LYS A 3 3.66 18.92 5.76
C LYS A 3 4.56 19.65 6.77
N SER A 4 5.18 18.91 7.67
CA SER A 4 6.21 19.48 8.54
C SER A 4 7.58 19.33 7.89
N ASN A 5 8.31 20.43 7.74
CA ASN A 5 9.73 20.41 7.40
C ASN A 5 10.54 19.97 8.63
N LEU A 6 10.48 18.67 8.94
CA LEU A 6 11.29 18.11 10.01
C LEU A 6 12.73 17.93 9.50
N ASN A 7 13.66 18.57 10.17
CA ASN A 7 15.08 18.36 9.93
C ASN A 7 15.50 17.03 10.58
N LEU A 8 15.19 15.92 9.91
CA LEU A 8 15.51 14.58 10.39
C LEU A 8 17.01 14.31 10.21
N SER A 9 17.70 14.04 11.30
CA SER A 9 19.07 13.51 11.24
C SER A 9 19.00 11.97 11.41
N LYS A 10 19.38 11.20 10.38
CA LYS A 10 19.45 9.74 10.50
C LYS A 10 20.84 9.35 11.02
N LYS A 11 20.95 9.12 12.33
CA LYS A 11 22.20 8.67 12.99
C LYS A 11 22.23 7.16 13.22
N THR A 12 21.07 6.49 13.23
CA THR A 12 20.93 5.07 13.57
C THR A 12 20.41 4.31 12.36
N LYS A 13 20.97 3.13 12.08
CA LYS A 13 20.46 2.23 11.06
C LYS A 13 19.09 1.68 11.47
N LEU A 14 18.14 1.69 10.54
CA LEU A 14 16.80 1.17 10.72
C LEU A 14 16.65 -0.15 9.97
N VAL A 15 16.35 -1.22 10.72
CA VAL A 15 16.00 -2.53 10.17
C VAL A 15 14.54 -2.82 10.49
N VAL A 16 13.75 -3.20 9.50
CA VAL A 16 12.30 -3.40 9.62
C VAL A 16 11.90 -4.82 9.24
N VAL A 17 11.01 -5.38 10.04
CA VAL A 17 10.32 -6.65 9.73
C VAL A 17 8.82 -6.36 9.69
N PRO A 18 8.19 -6.25 8.50
CA PRO A 18 6.76 -6.02 8.42
C PRO A 18 5.99 -7.22 8.97
N THR A 19 4.94 -6.92 9.75
CA THR A 19 4.06 -7.92 10.36
C THR A 19 2.70 -8.02 9.68
N THR A 20 2.51 -7.31 8.57
CA THR A 20 1.34 -7.40 7.69
C THR A 20 1.78 -7.42 6.24
N ALA A 21 0.99 -8.01 5.37
CA ALA A 21 1.23 -8.01 3.92
C ALA A 21 0.31 -6.97 3.24
N GLY A 22 0.64 -5.69 3.40
CA GLY A 22 -0.22 -4.61 2.91
C GLY A 22 0.53 -3.33 2.53
N SER A 23 0.92 -2.55 3.53
CA SER A 23 1.38 -1.16 3.34
C SER A 23 2.69 -0.99 2.56
N GLY A 24 3.58 -1.99 2.57
CA GLY A 24 4.92 -1.85 2.01
C GLY A 24 5.77 -0.76 2.69
N ALA A 25 5.49 -0.48 3.97
CA ALA A 25 6.14 0.61 4.70
C ALA A 25 7.67 0.44 4.82
N GLU A 26 8.16 -0.78 4.67
CA GLU A 26 9.58 -1.12 4.70
C GLU A 26 10.38 -0.59 3.50
N VAL A 27 9.70 -0.05 2.49
CA VAL A 27 10.33 0.50 1.26
C VAL A 27 9.79 1.88 0.87
N THR A 28 9.04 2.53 1.77
CA THR A 28 8.44 3.84 1.49
C THR A 28 9.09 4.96 2.29
N SER A 29 9.11 6.16 1.71
CA SER A 29 9.62 7.39 2.34
C SER A 29 8.56 8.13 3.15
N ASN A 30 7.41 7.52 3.39
CA ASN A 30 6.26 8.17 4.01
C ASN A 30 5.90 7.53 5.35
N ALA A 31 5.64 8.38 6.36
CA ALA A 31 5.08 7.97 7.64
C ALA A 31 3.81 8.75 7.94
N VAL A 32 2.81 8.06 8.49
CA VAL A 32 1.52 8.64 8.85
C VAL A 32 1.29 8.49 10.34
N ILE A 33 0.89 9.58 10.99
CA ILE A 33 0.50 9.60 12.39
C ILE A 33 -0.84 10.34 12.55
N TYR A 34 -1.66 9.87 13.47
CA TYR A 34 -2.89 10.55 13.85
C TYR A 34 -2.74 11.15 15.24
N ILE A 35 -3.01 12.45 15.38
CA ILE A 35 -3.04 13.17 16.64
C ILE A 35 -4.40 13.85 16.75
N ASN A 36 -5.18 13.54 17.78
CA ASN A 36 -6.52 14.10 17.98
C ASN A 36 -7.41 13.97 16.73
N LYS A 37 -7.42 12.80 16.10
CA LYS A 37 -8.15 12.50 14.84
C LYS A 37 -7.68 13.32 13.61
N ILE A 38 -6.63 14.10 13.73
CA ILE A 38 -6.03 14.81 12.60
C ILE A 38 -4.88 13.97 12.05
N LYS A 39 -4.88 13.77 10.73
CA LYS A 39 -3.82 13.04 10.04
C LYS A 39 -2.64 13.96 9.74
N TYR A 40 -1.46 13.52 10.15
CA TYR A 40 -0.19 14.11 9.76
C TYR A 40 0.56 13.13 8.87
N SER A 41 1.13 13.62 7.79
CA SER A 41 1.98 12.83 6.90
C SER A 41 3.34 13.49 6.80
N VAL A 42 4.38 12.70 7.05
CA VAL A 42 5.78 13.11 6.91
C VAL A 42 6.37 12.33 5.75
N GLU A 43 7.02 13.02 4.83
CA GLU A 43 7.70 12.41 3.70
C GLU A 43 9.17 12.81 3.72
N SER A 44 10.07 11.82 3.75
CA SER A 44 11.51 12.02 3.70
C SER A 44 12.21 10.72 3.29
N GLU A 45 13.19 10.79 2.43
CA GLU A 45 14.05 9.65 2.09
C GLU A 45 14.77 9.07 3.33
N LYS A 46 14.97 9.88 4.37
CA LYS A 46 15.55 9.44 5.64
C LYS A 46 14.65 8.47 6.42
N LEU A 47 13.38 8.36 6.06
CA LEU A 47 12.44 7.41 6.66
C LEU A 47 12.53 6.02 6.02
N ILE A 48 13.12 5.90 4.83
CA ILE A 48 13.27 4.60 4.19
C ILE A 48 14.20 3.75 5.05
N PRO A 49 13.76 2.54 5.46
CA PRO A 49 14.61 1.60 6.19
C PRO A 49 15.88 1.24 5.42
N ASP A 50 16.99 1.05 6.14
CA ASP A 50 18.26 0.64 5.52
C ASP A 50 18.21 -0.83 5.07
N ASN A 51 17.49 -1.66 5.83
CA ASN A 51 17.30 -3.08 5.53
C ASN A 51 15.90 -3.51 5.98
N PHE A 52 15.39 -4.57 5.35
CA PHE A 52 14.15 -5.22 5.77
C PHE A 52 14.20 -6.73 5.56
N PHE A 53 13.38 -7.46 6.32
CA PHE A 53 13.20 -8.90 6.17
C PHE A 53 11.71 -9.22 6.03
N LEU A 54 11.32 -9.93 4.97
CA LEU A 54 9.96 -10.42 4.77
C LEU A 54 9.87 -11.83 5.36
N ILE A 55 9.26 -11.95 6.52
CA ILE A 55 9.16 -13.22 7.28
C ILE A 55 7.69 -13.64 7.28
N ALA A 56 7.35 -14.64 6.46
CA ALA A 56 5.97 -15.12 6.29
C ALA A 56 5.34 -15.61 7.60
N GLU A 57 6.13 -16.19 8.49
CA GLU A 57 5.68 -16.72 9.78
C GLU A 57 4.99 -15.66 10.65
N TYR A 58 5.45 -14.41 10.63
CA TYR A 58 4.85 -13.31 11.39
C TYR A 58 3.52 -12.83 10.80
N VAL A 59 3.27 -13.12 9.52
CA VAL A 59 2.06 -12.69 8.80
C VAL A 59 1.02 -13.82 8.69
N LYS A 60 1.47 -15.06 8.56
CA LYS A 60 0.63 -16.23 8.33
C LYS A 60 -0.45 -16.42 9.41
N GLY A 61 -0.11 -16.21 10.67
CA GLY A 61 -0.99 -16.40 11.83
C GLY A 61 -2.00 -15.27 12.09
N LEU A 62 -2.00 -14.20 11.32
CA LEU A 62 -2.87 -13.06 11.52
C LEU A 62 -4.36 -13.42 11.42
N LYS A 63 -5.20 -12.64 12.13
CA LYS A 63 -6.67 -12.73 12.00
C LYS A 63 -7.10 -12.48 10.55
N LYS A 64 -8.17 -13.15 10.12
CA LYS A 64 -8.71 -13.01 8.76
C LYS A 64 -9.02 -11.55 8.39
N SER A 65 -9.55 -10.76 9.33
CA SER A 65 -9.83 -9.34 9.11
C SER A 65 -8.58 -8.52 8.79
N ILE A 66 -7.44 -8.82 9.45
CA ILE A 66 -6.17 -8.14 9.18
C ILE A 66 -5.63 -8.58 7.82
N LYS A 67 -5.64 -9.89 7.51
CA LYS A 67 -5.22 -10.41 6.20
C LYS A 67 -6.05 -9.82 5.06
N SER A 68 -7.36 -9.74 5.25
CA SER A 68 -8.26 -9.15 4.26
C SER A 68 -7.91 -7.68 4.02
N SER A 69 -7.88 -6.89 5.07
CA SER A 69 -7.58 -5.45 4.96
C SER A 69 -6.20 -5.20 4.36
N SER A 70 -5.16 -5.85 4.88
CA SER A 70 -3.80 -5.63 4.39
C SER A 70 -3.61 -6.08 2.94
N GLY A 71 -4.16 -7.24 2.56
CA GLY A 71 -4.05 -7.72 1.19
C GLY A 71 -4.77 -6.81 0.18
N PHE A 72 -5.95 -6.28 0.55
CA PHE A 72 -6.62 -5.27 -0.28
C PHE A 72 -5.86 -3.95 -0.35
N ASP A 73 -5.16 -3.56 0.70
CA ASP A 73 -4.30 -2.38 0.70
C ASP A 73 -3.21 -2.50 -0.39
N ALA A 74 -2.48 -3.62 -0.43
CA ALA A 74 -1.47 -3.88 -1.45
C ALA A 74 -2.05 -3.89 -2.89
N ILE A 75 -3.24 -4.50 -3.08
CA ILE A 75 -3.94 -4.50 -4.36
C ILE A 75 -4.31 -3.07 -4.77
N SER A 76 -4.92 -2.31 -3.85
CA SER A 76 -5.35 -0.93 -4.11
C SER A 76 -4.17 -0.02 -4.45
N GLN A 77 -3.09 -0.10 -3.69
CA GLN A 77 -1.85 0.65 -3.95
C GLN A 77 -1.31 0.38 -5.36
N SER A 78 -1.32 -0.89 -5.78
CA SER A 78 -0.83 -1.27 -7.10
C SER A 78 -1.72 -0.72 -8.22
N ILE A 79 -3.04 -0.81 -8.08
CA ILE A 79 -3.99 -0.25 -9.02
C ILE A 79 -3.86 1.27 -9.09
N GLU A 80 -3.82 1.93 -7.94
CA GLU A 80 -3.67 3.39 -7.88
C GLU A 80 -2.34 3.85 -8.47
N SER A 81 -1.26 3.09 -8.27
CA SER A 81 0.03 3.36 -8.90
C SER A 81 -0.07 3.33 -10.43
N LEU A 82 -0.81 2.38 -11.00
CA LEU A 82 -1.03 2.31 -12.46
C LEU A 82 -1.85 3.50 -13.00
N MET A 83 -2.79 4.01 -12.20
CA MET A 83 -3.66 5.13 -12.57
C MET A 83 -3.08 6.51 -12.24
N SER A 84 -1.98 6.57 -11.51
CA SER A 84 -1.40 7.84 -11.08
C SER A 84 -0.77 8.59 -12.24
N LEU A 85 -1.02 9.90 -12.33
CA LEU A 85 -0.34 10.81 -13.27
C LEU A 85 1.18 10.90 -13.02
N LYS A 86 1.66 10.41 -11.87
CA LYS A 86 3.09 10.34 -11.52
C LYS A 86 3.70 8.97 -11.80
N SER A 87 2.96 8.07 -12.49
CA SER A 87 3.49 6.75 -12.85
C SER A 87 4.69 6.88 -13.77
N THR A 88 5.67 6.03 -13.52
CA THR A 88 6.86 5.86 -14.36
C THR A 88 6.91 4.43 -14.88
N LYS A 89 7.75 4.17 -15.89
CA LYS A 89 7.98 2.80 -16.37
C LYS A 89 8.36 1.85 -15.22
N GLU A 90 9.16 2.33 -14.26
CA GLU A 90 9.59 1.53 -13.11
C GLU A 90 8.41 1.24 -12.15
N SER A 91 7.64 2.26 -11.76
CA SER A 91 6.48 2.05 -10.87
C SER A 91 5.43 1.12 -11.49
N ILE A 92 5.21 1.21 -12.80
CA ILE A 92 4.32 0.31 -13.55
C ILE A 92 4.79 -1.15 -13.47
N VAL A 93 6.09 -1.41 -13.62
CA VAL A 93 6.66 -2.76 -13.48
C VAL A 93 6.44 -3.31 -12.08
N PHE A 94 6.70 -2.51 -11.03
CA PHE A 94 6.44 -2.93 -9.65
C PHE A 94 4.95 -3.19 -9.41
N ALA A 95 4.07 -2.30 -9.83
CA ALA A 95 2.63 -2.43 -9.65
C ALA A 95 2.07 -3.67 -10.36
N LYS A 96 2.45 -3.93 -11.62
CA LYS A 96 2.03 -5.13 -12.38
C LYS A 96 2.51 -6.42 -11.70
N LYS A 97 3.77 -6.47 -11.25
CA LYS A 97 4.29 -7.63 -10.50
C LYS A 97 3.55 -7.83 -9.17
N SER A 98 3.28 -6.76 -8.43
CA SER A 98 2.51 -6.81 -7.19
C SER A 98 1.11 -7.37 -7.44
N LEU A 99 0.39 -6.87 -8.44
CA LEU A 99 -0.94 -7.38 -8.81
C LEU A 99 -0.91 -8.87 -9.18
N ASN A 100 0.09 -9.30 -9.96
CA ASN A 100 0.22 -10.72 -10.30
C ASN A 100 0.37 -11.59 -9.06
N PHE A 101 1.26 -11.22 -8.12
CA PHE A 101 1.44 -11.96 -6.87
C PHE A 101 0.19 -11.92 -5.98
N SER A 102 -0.42 -10.74 -5.81
CA SER A 102 -1.56 -10.59 -4.91
C SER A 102 -2.81 -11.26 -5.45
N LEU A 103 -3.19 -11.05 -6.70
CA LEU A 103 -4.41 -11.63 -7.28
C LEU A 103 -4.34 -13.16 -7.35
N THR A 104 -3.16 -13.73 -7.61
CA THR A 104 -2.97 -15.17 -7.64
C THR A 104 -3.04 -15.80 -6.24
N ASN A 105 -2.59 -15.09 -5.20
CA ASN A 105 -2.38 -15.70 -3.89
C ASN A 105 -3.36 -15.23 -2.81
N TYR A 106 -4.04 -14.09 -2.99
CA TYR A 106 -4.84 -13.44 -1.96
C TYR A 106 -5.91 -14.35 -1.35
N LEU A 107 -6.71 -15.05 -2.17
CA LEU A 107 -7.79 -15.90 -1.66
C LEU A 107 -7.26 -17.07 -0.84
N ASN A 108 -6.15 -17.68 -1.26
CA ASN A 108 -5.51 -18.76 -0.52
C ASN A 108 -4.84 -18.25 0.74
N PHE A 109 -4.17 -17.12 0.70
CA PHE A 109 -3.64 -16.43 1.89
C PHE A 109 -4.73 -16.11 2.92
N TYR A 110 -5.91 -15.69 2.48
CA TYR A 110 -7.04 -15.40 3.35
C TYR A 110 -7.66 -16.66 3.94
N LYS A 111 -7.93 -17.69 3.10
CA LYS A 111 -8.68 -18.90 3.50
C LYS A 111 -7.79 -19.95 4.16
N ASN A 112 -6.67 -20.29 3.54
CA ASN A 112 -5.77 -21.37 3.88
C ASN A 112 -4.31 -20.92 3.79
N PRO A 113 -3.82 -20.10 4.74
CA PRO A 113 -2.48 -19.53 4.67
C PRO A 113 -1.40 -20.62 4.81
N THR A 114 -0.51 -20.67 3.83
CA THR A 114 0.72 -21.44 3.82
C THR A 114 1.91 -20.48 3.80
N ASN A 115 3.12 -20.96 4.08
CA ASN A 115 4.32 -20.11 3.96
C ASN A 115 4.47 -19.59 2.52
N LEU A 116 4.14 -20.41 1.52
CA LEU A 116 4.27 -20.04 0.10
C LEU A 116 3.36 -18.87 -0.27
N ASN A 117 2.04 -19.00 -0.06
CA ASN A 117 1.09 -17.94 -0.42
C ASN A 117 1.23 -16.71 0.47
N THR A 118 1.65 -16.86 1.73
CA THR A 118 1.94 -15.74 2.64
C THR A 118 3.19 -14.99 2.19
N SER A 119 4.27 -15.69 1.82
CA SER A 119 5.47 -15.06 1.26
C SER A 119 5.15 -14.30 -0.04
N ALA A 120 4.33 -14.89 -0.90
CA ALA A 120 3.88 -14.23 -2.12
C ALA A 120 3.13 -12.92 -1.83
N MET A 121 2.26 -12.89 -0.81
CA MET A 121 1.59 -11.67 -0.37
C MET A 121 2.53 -10.65 0.26
N CYS A 122 3.53 -11.07 1.03
CA CYS A 122 4.57 -10.17 1.54
C CYS A 122 5.38 -9.53 0.40
N ILE A 123 5.73 -10.30 -0.63
CA ILE A 123 6.40 -9.79 -1.84
C ILE A 123 5.48 -8.83 -2.58
N ALA A 124 4.18 -9.14 -2.72
CA ALA A 124 3.21 -8.24 -3.34
C ALA A 124 3.15 -6.90 -2.61
N ALA A 125 3.05 -6.91 -1.28
CA ALA A 125 3.03 -5.69 -0.46
C ALA A 125 4.31 -4.87 -0.61
N ASN A 126 5.48 -5.50 -0.62
CA ASN A 126 6.76 -4.84 -0.85
C ASN A 126 6.81 -4.16 -2.23
N LEU A 127 6.36 -4.88 -3.26
CA LEU A 127 6.33 -4.35 -4.63
C LEU A 127 5.32 -3.20 -4.77
N SER A 128 4.14 -3.29 -4.13
CA SER A 128 3.18 -2.19 -4.11
C SER A 128 3.75 -0.96 -3.41
N GLY A 129 4.44 -1.16 -2.27
CA GLY A 129 5.16 -0.10 -1.57
C GLY A 129 6.20 0.60 -2.46
N LYS A 130 7.02 -0.16 -3.20
CA LYS A 130 7.97 0.40 -4.18
C LYS A 130 7.27 1.19 -5.28
N ALA A 131 6.15 0.70 -5.78
CA ALA A 131 5.36 1.37 -6.80
C ALA A 131 4.84 2.73 -6.31
N ILE A 132 4.16 2.77 -5.15
CA ILE A 132 3.60 4.02 -4.61
C ILE A 132 4.66 4.96 -4.03
N ASN A 133 5.83 4.47 -3.68
CA ASN A 133 6.92 5.35 -3.28
C ASN A 133 7.32 6.29 -4.43
N ILE A 134 7.20 5.82 -5.67
CA ILE A 134 7.44 6.60 -6.89
C ILE A 134 6.18 7.36 -7.31
N SER A 135 5.08 6.66 -7.58
CA SER A 135 3.86 7.20 -8.21
C SER A 135 2.92 7.92 -7.25
N LYS A 136 3.07 7.67 -5.94
CA LYS A 136 2.12 8.00 -4.88
C LYS A 136 0.77 7.29 -5.07
N THR A 137 -0.05 7.30 -4.03
CA THR A 137 -1.46 6.92 -4.08
C THR A 137 -2.32 8.08 -4.55
N ILE A 138 -3.55 7.81 -4.97
CA ILE A 138 -4.47 8.80 -5.52
C ILE A 138 -5.76 8.91 -4.67
N ALA A 139 -6.88 9.19 -5.30
CA ALA A 139 -8.14 9.51 -4.65
C ALA A 139 -8.68 8.40 -3.70
N PRO A 140 -8.67 7.09 -4.01
CA PRO A 140 -9.17 6.06 -3.09
C PRO A 140 -8.52 6.13 -1.71
N HIS A 141 -7.20 6.25 -1.64
CA HIS A 141 -6.48 6.43 -0.38
C HIS A 141 -6.81 7.77 0.29
N ALA A 142 -6.88 8.86 -0.46
CA ALA A 142 -7.16 10.17 0.09
C ALA A 142 -8.56 10.24 0.74
N VAL A 143 -9.57 9.63 0.11
CA VAL A 143 -10.95 9.60 0.61
C VAL A 143 -11.14 8.58 1.73
N SER A 144 -10.26 7.59 1.87
CA SER A 144 -10.38 6.54 2.89
C SER A 144 -10.23 7.03 4.35
N TYR A 145 -9.55 8.16 4.58
CA TYR A 145 -9.21 8.61 5.93
C TYR A 145 -10.39 8.89 6.85
N PRO A 146 -11.46 9.58 6.45
CA PRO A 146 -12.64 9.76 7.27
C PRO A 146 -13.25 8.44 7.70
N PHE A 147 -13.28 7.43 6.83
CA PHE A 147 -13.81 6.10 7.15
C PHE A 147 -13.01 5.41 8.26
N SER A 148 -11.70 5.53 8.24
CA SER A 148 -10.87 4.98 9.31
C SER A 148 -11.01 5.76 10.62
N VAL A 149 -11.06 7.09 10.57
CA VAL A 149 -11.05 7.95 11.76
C VAL A 149 -12.40 7.99 12.47
N TYR A 150 -13.50 8.11 11.72
CA TYR A 150 -14.83 8.30 12.28
C TYR A 150 -15.63 7.01 12.40
N TYR A 151 -15.39 6.03 11.52
CA TYR A 151 -16.12 4.76 11.51
C TYR A 151 -15.29 3.56 11.97
N ASN A 152 -14.04 3.81 12.39
CA ASN A 152 -13.10 2.79 12.87
C ASN A 152 -12.90 1.61 11.90
N LEU A 153 -12.98 1.88 10.61
CA LEU A 153 -12.68 0.87 9.60
C LEU A 153 -11.15 0.70 9.47
N SER A 154 -10.72 -0.54 9.31
CA SER A 154 -9.31 -0.81 8.99
C SER A 154 -8.93 -0.16 7.66
N HIS A 155 -7.69 0.33 7.56
CA HIS A 155 -7.24 1.18 6.45
C HIS A 155 -7.51 0.56 5.06
N GLY A 156 -7.03 -0.64 4.81
CA GLY A 156 -7.22 -1.28 3.51
C GLY A 156 -8.71 -1.57 3.19
N HIS A 157 -9.55 -1.81 4.21
CA HIS A 157 -10.99 -1.91 4.01
C HIS A 157 -11.57 -0.55 3.61
N ALA A 158 -11.22 0.52 4.30
CA ALA A 158 -11.67 1.87 3.97
C ALA A 158 -11.26 2.30 2.54
N VAL A 159 -10.05 1.91 2.11
CA VAL A 159 -9.58 2.15 0.73
C VAL A 159 -10.39 1.32 -0.27
N SER A 160 -10.62 0.03 0.00
CA SER A 160 -11.31 -0.87 -0.92
C SER A 160 -12.76 -0.46 -1.21
N LEU A 161 -13.45 0.12 -0.24
CA LEU A 161 -14.83 0.63 -0.41
C LEU A 161 -14.92 1.73 -1.48
N ASN A 162 -13.86 2.47 -1.68
CA ASN A 162 -13.83 3.58 -2.64
C ASN A 162 -13.21 3.18 -3.98
N LEU A 163 -12.37 2.16 -4.00
CA LEU A 163 -11.58 1.80 -5.17
C LEU A 163 -12.43 1.55 -6.41
N GLU A 164 -13.52 0.78 -6.29
CA GLU A 164 -14.42 0.48 -7.39
C GLU A 164 -14.99 1.75 -8.03
N LYS A 165 -15.44 2.70 -7.23
CA LYS A 165 -16.04 3.95 -7.71
C LYS A 165 -15.04 4.79 -8.51
N PHE A 166 -13.81 4.87 -8.03
CA PHE A 166 -12.77 5.60 -8.75
C PHE A 166 -12.27 4.88 -9.99
N LEU A 167 -12.24 3.53 -9.98
CA LEU A 167 -11.97 2.74 -11.18
C LEU A 167 -13.02 3.00 -12.25
N LEU A 168 -14.31 2.93 -11.88
CA LEU A 168 -15.41 3.18 -12.80
C LEU A 168 -15.38 4.61 -13.32
N PHE A 169 -15.18 5.61 -12.44
CA PHE A 169 -15.06 7.01 -12.83
C PHE A 169 -13.94 7.22 -13.83
N ASN A 170 -12.75 6.67 -13.57
CA ASN A 170 -11.62 6.80 -14.49
C ASN A 170 -11.91 6.10 -15.83
N PHE A 171 -12.51 4.91 -15.80
CA PHE A 171 -12.85 4.17 -17.01
C PHE A 171 -13.85 4.95 -17.90
N LEU A 172 -14.87 5.57 -17.31
CA LEU A 172 -15.88 6.33 -18.03
C LEU A 172 -15.36 7.68 -18.56
N ASN A 173 -14.34 8.26 -17.90
CA ASN A 173 -13.78 9.56 -18.24
C ASN A 173 -12.40 9.47 -18.90
N GLN A 174 -11.93 8.28 -19.26
CA GLN A 174 -10.68 8.15 -20.01
C GLN A 174 -10.82 8.77 -21.38
N ASP A 175 -10.05 9.80 -21.62
CA ASP A 175 -9.69 10.20 -22.97
C ASP A 175 -8.96 9.01 -23.63
N LYS A 176 -9.37 8.61 -24.83
CA LYS A 176 -8.86 7.38 -25.51
C LYS A 176 -7.33 7.35 -25.69
N SER A 177 -6.64 8.45 -25.39
CA SER A 177 -5.18 8.56 -25.39
C SER A 177 -4.46 7.73 -24.31
N LEU A 178 -5.15 7.32 -23.23
CA LEU A 178 -4.58 6.53 -22.13
C LEU A 178 -4.85 5.02 -22.25
N ALA A 179 -5.58 4.59 -23.27
CA ALA A 179 -5.92 3.16 -23.49
C ALA A 179 -4.77 2.32 -24.09
N SER A 180 -3.57 2.87 -24.20
CA SER A 180 -2.40 2.22 -24.82
C SER A 180 -1.33 1.73 -23.81
N PHE A 181 -1.73 1.47 -22.55
CA PHE A 181 -0.80 0.92 -21.55
C PHE A 181 -1.07 -0.54 -21.24
#